data_81ae1f041cce0f678df8f1a3dccda549
#
_entry.id   81ae1f041cce0f678df8f1a3dccda549
#
_cell.length_a   1.000
_cell.length_b   1.000
_cell.length_c   1.000
_cell.angle_alpha   90.00
_cell.angle_beta   90.00
_cell.angle_gamma   90.00
#
_symmetry.space_group_name_H-M   'P 1'
#
loop_
_entity.id
_entity.type
_entity.pdbx_description
1 polymer ?
#
loop_
_entity_poly.entity_id
_entity_poly.type
_entity_poly.pdbx_seq_one_letter_code
_entity_poly.pdbx_strand_id
1 'polypeptide(L)'
;MAAETNGAATPGPAAQETAKPTGPTANPNPATAMGSAQTPASSEKLTPAQLKAKAKAEKAARRAQVKESRVSAPPPAQDKGATADGKGGKGKGKQDGQQAQTKGGQPQAHRPSVSGRRPEVPAPPSVVEKDVRSGIPACFSHVPMAKRIPMSQAHKDVHPVVLSVGQQMATFALNDSISRLKATFLAFRKVIESYETPKGNSLSRHFVPHVLNPQIEYLTECRPMCFAMGNAIRLLKGKVNKFDIDTAEDEAKEGLLEWIDLLITERITWSEYAIAKNAAQSMKDGDTILTYGRHRLVEETLLQANRNGKSFDVTIIDDPFTGGGKELAQTLRQVGIPVRYSPNLGGLRPKVAAVSNVFLGGEAIFANGSLHAPSGTADVAMAAMNAGVKVIVLCETINFDRDRVSVDSLTYNEIDPERNTADCFRLLYDNTHEKYITGVVTEFESGGGNSPAQAILALLRKQEDPLID
;
A
#
# COMPACT_ATOMS: atom_id res chain seq x y z
N MET A 1 0.60 -7.96 80.92
CA MET A 1 1.39 -6.82 81.42
C MET A 1 1.46 -5.87 80.25
N ALA A 2 0.58 -4.92 80.17
CA ALA A 2 0.68 -3.57 80.74
C ALA A 2 1.77 -2.79 80.02
N ALA A 3 1.67 -1.64 79.49
CA ALA A 3 0.67 -0.57 79.49
C ALA A 3 1.22 0.49 78.52
N GLU A 4 0.39 1.15 77.72
CA GLU A 4 0.06 2.58 77.87
C GLU A 4 1.20 3.55 77.47
N THR A 5 1.05 4.66 76.85
CA THR A 5 -0.06 5.61 76.64
C THR A 5 0.34 6.71 75.66
N ASN A 6 -0.63 7.29 74.99
CA ASN A 6 -0.92 8.71 74.74
C ASN A 6 0.10 9.57 73.93
N GLY A 7 -0.31 10.46 73.15
CA GLY A 7 -1.53 11.11 72.79
C GLY A 7 -1.31 12.30 71.90
N ALA A 8 -2.30 12.62 71.17
CA ALA A 8 -2.97 13.90 70.96
C ALA A 8 -2.12 15.09 70.43
N ALA A 9 -2.53 15.97 69.58
CA ALA A 9 -3.82 16.43 69.09
C ALA A 9 -3.59 17.42 67.92
N THR A 10 -4.54 17.52 67.05
CA THR A 10 -4.86 18.60 66.09
C THR A 10 -5.09 19.96 66.82
N PRO A 11 -5.07 21.16 66.15
CA PRO A 11 -6.16 21.51 65.23
C PRO A 11 -5.77 22.43 64.01
N GLY A 12 -6.63 22.46 62.97
CA GLY A 12 -6.80 23.61 62.10
C GLY A 12 -7.59 24.72 62.80
N PRO A 13 -7.93 25.87 62.19
CA PRO A 13 -8.87 25.92 61.06
C PRO A 13 -8.83 27.14 60.10
N ALA A 14 -9.79 27.17 59.14
CA ALA A 14 -10.59 28.24 58.53
C ALA A 14 -9.93 29.19 57.54
N ALA A 15 -10.34 29.21 56.27
CA ALA A 15 -11.53 29.76 55.60
C ALA A 15 -11.71 31.27 55.65
N GLN A 16 -11.80 31.87 54.46
CA GLN A 16 -12.69 32.99 54.06
C GLN A 16 -12.21 33.45 52.65
N GLU A 17 -12.94 33.19 51.58
CA GLU A 17 -14.14 33.89 51.05
C GLU A 17 -13.93 35.34 50.64
N THR A 18 -14.34 35.60 49.42
CA THR A 18 -15.12 36.69 48.75
C THR A 18 -14.30 37.48 47.76
N ALA A 19 -14.72 37.83 46.58
CA ALA A 19 -15.91 38.04 45.85
C ALA A 19 -15.54 38.81 44.55
N LYS A 20 -16.26 38.51 43.45
CA LYS A 20 -16.39 39.40 42.26
C LYS A 20 -17.08 40.72 42.64
N PRO A 21 -16.95 41.84 41.88
CA PRO A 21 -17.84 41.99 40.72
C PRO A 21 -17.39 42.91 39.51
N THR A 22 -18.06 42.65 38.41
CA THR A 22 -18.67 43.53 37.39
C THR A 22 -17.93 44.71 36.77
N GLY A 23 -17.95 44.78 35.39
CA GLY A 23 -17.73 45.94 34.54
C GLY A 23 -18.78 47.07 34.75
N PRO A 24 -18.95 48.07 33.89
CA PRO A 24 -18.83 48.15 32.45
C PRO A 24 -18.44 49.56 31.88
N THR A 25 -18.47 49.70 30.54
CA THR A 25 -18.86 50.86 29.70
C THR A 25 -17.82 51.91 29.25
N ALA A 26 -17.84 52.03 27.94
CA ALA A 26 -18.12 53.20 27.07
C ALA A 26 -16.96 54.07 26.57
N ASN A 27 -16.94 54.07 25.24
CA ASN A 27 -16.44 55.09 24.29
C ASN A 27 -16.84 56.57 24.67
N PRO A 28 -16.15 57.63 24.23
CA PRO A 28 -16.34 58.13 22.86
C PRO A 28 -15.12 58.84 22.23
N ASN A 29 -15.20 58.95 20.88
CA ASN A 29 -14.53 59.92 20.01
C ASN A 29 -14.89 61.39 20.35
N PRO A 30 -14.11 62.45 19.93
CA PRO A 30 -14.20 62.97 18.58
C PRO A 30 -12.97 63.71 17.97
N ALA A 31 -12.88 63.61 16.67
CA ALA A 31 -12.77 64.63 15.60
C ALA A 31 -11.73 65.78 15.57
N THR A 32 -11.30 65.99 14.34
CA THR A 32 -10.88 67.19 13.56
C THR A 32 -9.39 67.39 13.36
N ALA A 33 -8.83 67.74 12.22
CA ALA A 33 -9.16 67.96 10.83
C ALA A 33 -7.90 68.33 10.04
N MET A 34 -7.94 68.14 8.72
CA MET A 34 -7.27 68.89 7.63
C MET A 34 -5.76 68.66 7.31
N GLY A 35 -5.54 68.32 6.00
CA GLY A 35 -4.33 68.60 5.25
C GLY A 35 -4.09 67.70 4.05
N SER A 36 -4.53 68.17 2.90
CA SER A 36 -4.45 67.66 1.53
C SER A 36 -3.07 67.30 1.01
N ALA A 37 -2.95 66.22 0.18
CA ALA A 37 -2.34 66.19 -1.17
C ALA A 37 -2.29 64.79 -1.79
N GLN A 38 -2.96 64.66 -2.89
CA GLN A 38 -2.78 63.86 -4.14
C GLN A 38 -2.03 62.54 -4.17
N THR A 39 -2.80 61.47 -4.47
CA THR A 39 -2.67 60.21 -5.28
C THR A 39 -1.31 59.86 -5.95
N PRO A 40 -1.03 58.47 -6.16
CA PRO A 40 -1.75 57.66 -7.13
C PRO A 40 -2.05 56.23 -6.74
N ALA A 41 -3.10 55.71 -7.38
CA ALA A 41 -3.47 54.33 -7.74
C ALA A 41 -3.21 53.20 -6.74
N SER A 42 -4.27 52.78 -6.04
CA SER A 42 -4.36 51.55 -5.27
C SER A 42 -4.83 50.40 -6.16
N SER A 43 -4.03 49.37 -6.26
CA SER A 43 -4.44 48.03 -6.73
C SER A 43 -5.38 47.42 -5.68
N GLU A 44 -6.68 47.38 -5.99
CA GLU A 44 -7.68 46.68 -5.18
C GLU A 44 -7.37 45.18 -5.10
N LYS A 45 -7.05 44.68 -3.92
CA LYS A 45 -6.95 43.24 -3.63
C LYS A 45 -8.35 42.65 -3.62
N LEU A 46 -8.70 41.96 -4.70
CA LEU A 46 -9.95 41.18 -4.83
C LEU A 46 -10.10 40.16 -3.71
N THR A 47 -11.27 40.05 -3.12
CA THR A 47 -11.57 39.06 -2.09
C THR A 47 -11.52 37.64 -2.66
N PRO A 48 -11.25 36.60 -1.85
CA PRO A 48 -11.19 35.20 -2.32
C PRO A 48 -12.46 34.73 -3.05
N ALA A 49 -13.64 35.30 -2.70
CA ALA A 49 -14.90 35.01 -3.37
C ALA A 49 -14.96 35.59 -4.78
N GLN A 50 -14.45 36.81 -4.99
CA GLN A 50 -14.39 37.46 -6.29
C GLN A 50 -13.36 36.82 -7.23
N LEU A 51 -12.21 36.32 -6.70
CA LEU A 51 -11.25 35.55 -7.46
C LEU A 51 -11.83 34.22 -7.95
N LYS A 52 -12.63 33.56 -7.11
CA LYS A 52 -13.29 32.30 -7.47
C LYS A 52 -14.41 32.48 -8.51
N ALA A 53 -15.12 33.59 -8.44
CA ALA A 53 -16.15 33.98 -9.44
C ALA A 53 -15.50 34.32 -10.80
N LYS A 54 -14.36 35.04 -10.82
CA LYS A 54 -13.63 35.42 -12.02
C LYS A 54 -13.04 34.18 -12.72
N ALA A 55 -12.45 33.24 -11.96
CA ALA A 55 -11.91 31.98 -12.49
C ALA A 55 -13.02 31.07 -13.08
N LYS A 56 -14.23 31.08 -12.48
CA LYS A 56 -15.38 30.33 -12.99
C LYS A 56 -15.94 30.93 -14.29
N ALA A 57 -15.97 32.25 -14.40
CA ALA A 57 -16.39 32.95 -15.61
C ALA A 57 -15.40 32.74 -16.76
N GLU A 58 -14.10 32.82 -16.52
CA GLU A 58 -13.06 32.59 -17.51
C GLU A 58 -13.06 31.13 -18.04
N LYS A 59 -13.28 30.15 -17.16
CA LYS A 59 -13.44 28.74 -17.56
C LYS A 59 -14.72 28.51 -18.40
N ALA A 60 -15.80 29.25 -18.15
CA ALA A 60 -17.02 29.19 -18.96
C ALA A 60 -16.83 29.80 -20.34
N ALA A 61 -16.13 30.94 -20.43
CA ALA A 61 -15.81 31.61 -21.70
C ALA A 61 -14.91 30.74 -22.59
N ARG A 62 -13.91 30.08 -22.01
CA ARG A 62 -13.02 29.15 -22.74
C ARG A 62 -13.76 27.91 -23.26
N ARG A 63 -14.79 27.43 -22.55
CA ARG A 63 -15.65 26.32 -23.03
C ARG A 63 -16.56 26.74 -24.15
N ALA A 64 -17.04 28.00 -24.18
CA ALA A 64 -17.84 28.56 -25.24
C ALA A 64 -17.01 28.69 -26.53
N GLN A 65 -15.78 29.22 -26.48
CA GLN A 65 -14.86 29.33 -27.62
C GLN A 65 -14.50 27.99 -28.23
N VAL A 66 -14.26 26.94 -27.41
CA VAL A 66 -14.00 25.59 -27.92
C VAL A 66 -15.21 24.97 -28.59
N LYS A 67 -16.41 25.36 -28.20
CA LYS A 67 -17.66 24.88 -28.82
C LYS A 67 -17.95 25.59 -30.14
N GLU A 68 -17.59 26.84 -30.26
CA GLU A 68 -17.69 27.63 -31.51
C GLU A 68 -16.68 27.19 -32.59
N SER A 69 -15.42 26.86 -32.17
CA SER A 69 -14.40 26.35 -33.09
C SER A 69 -14.68 24.91 -33.58
N ARG A 70 -15.58 24.16 -32.93
CA ARG A 70 -16.03 22.82 -33.39
C ARG A 70 -17.19 22.88 -34.42
N VAL A 71 -17.87 24.01 -34.56
CA VAL A 71 -18.96 24.17 -35.49
C VAL A 71 -18.51 24.67 -36.88
N SER A 72 -17.26 25.13 -37.02
CA SER A 72 -16.69 25.70 -38.23
C SER A 72 -15.72 24.81 -39.03
N ALA A 73 -15.69 23.47 -38.78
CA ALA A 73 -14.89 22.55 -39.59
C ALA A 73 -15.80 21.75 -40.54
N PRO A 74 -15.53 21.73 -41.89
CA PRO A 74 -16.34 20.96 -42.84
C PRO A 74 -16.09 19.44 -42.71
N PRO A 75 -17.12 18.59 -43.00
CA PRO A 75 -17.00 17.14 -42.88
C PRO A 75 -16.22 16.55 -44.04
N PRO A 76 -15.45 15.46 -43.81
CA PRO A 76 -14.79 14.74 -44.90
C PRO A 76 -15.77 13.95 -45.75
N ALA A 77 -15.56 13.96 -47.05
CA ALA A 77 -16.36 13.37 -48.11
C ALA A 77 -16.54 11.86 -47.92
N GLN A 78 -17.79 11.41 -47.97
CA GLN A 78 -18.17 10.00 -48.14
C GLN A 78 -18.20 9.68 -49.66
N ASP A 79 -17.51 8.62 -50.01
CA ASP A 79 -17.63 7.98 -51.29
C ASP A 79 -18.75 6.94 -51.25
N LYS A 80 -19.66 7.03 -52.24
CA LYS A 80 -20.89 6.23 -52.37
C LYS A 80 -20.67 5.08 -53.36
N GLY A 81 -21.06 3.88 -52.99
CA GLY A 81 -21.34 2.76 -53.88
C GLY A 81 -22.38 1.85 -53.26
N ALA A 82 -23.44 1.99 -53.58
CA ALA A 82 -24.73 1.52 -54.15
C ALA A 82 -25.05 0.03 -53.90
N THR A 83 -26.18 -0.17 -53.18
CA THR A 83 -27.37 -1.01 -53.48
C THR A 83 -27.16 -2.55 -53.63
N ALA A 84 -27.96 -3.47 -53.13
CA ALA A 84 -29.42 -3.55 -52.96
C ALA A 84 -29.78 -4.81 -52.16
N ASP A 85 -30.93 -4.74 -51.53
CA ASP A 85 -31.95 -5.70 -51.14
C ASP A 85 -31.75 -7.22 -51.36
N GLY A 86 -32.28 -7.99 -50.36
CA GLY A 86 -32.70 -9.36 -50.58
C GLY A 86 -32.98 -10.18 -49.32
N LYS A 87 -34.23 -10.20 -48.99
CA LYS A 87 -34.91 -11.03 -47.97
C LYS A 87 -34.78 -12.54 -48.21
N GLY A 88 -34.64 -13.30 -47.13
CA GLY A 88 -35.48 -14.50 -46.95
C GLY A 88 -34.87 -15.86 -47.23
N GLY A 89 -35.06 -16.76 -46.27
CA GLY A 89 -35.38 -18.13 -46.66
C GLY A 89 -34.55 -19.27 -46.05
N LYS A 90 -35.16 -19.98 -45.19
CA LYS A 90 -34.86 -21.32 -44.63
C LYS A 90 -34.52 -22.36 -45.71
N GLY A 91 -33.71 -23.36 -45.36
CA GLY A 91 -33.78 -24.65 -46.03
C GLY A 91 -32.64 -25.61 -45.75
N LYS A 92 -32.97 -26.70 -45.16
CA LYS A 92 -32.30 -27.97 -44.90
C LYS A 92 -31.78 -28.69 -46.16
N GLY A 93 -30.79 -29.59 -45.94
CA GLY A 93 -30.68 -30.84 -46.72
C GLY A 93 -29.22 -31.16 -47.08
N LYS A 94 -28.62 -32.06 -46.46
CA LYS A 94 -28.29 -33.49 -46.74
C LYS A 94 -27.62 -33.82 -48.09
N GLN A 95 -26.50 -34.51 -47.91
CA GLN A 95 -26.03 -35.76 -48.54
C GLN A 95 -25.27 -35.76 -49.85
N ASP A 96 -24.15 -36.48 -49.73
CA ASP A 96 -23.63 -37.59 -50.56
C ASP A 96 -22.97 -37.34 -51.92
N GLY A 97 -21.79 -37.97 -52.04
CA GLY A 97 -21.56 -38.86 -53.19
C GLY A 97 -20.23 -38.68 -53.93
N GLN A 98 -19.25 -39.47 -53.55
CA GLN A 98 -18.47 -40.42 -54.39
C GLN A 98 -17.78 -39.99 -55.69
N GLN A 99 -16.46 -40.33 -55.72
CA GLN A 99 -15.76 -41.10 -56.79
C GLN A 99 -15.60 -40.45 -58.17
N ALA A 100 -14.54 -40.53 -58.89
CA ALA A 100 -13.50 -41.50 -59.14
C ALA A 100 -12.53 -41.01 -60.26
N GLN A 101 -11.28 -41.49 -60.22
CA GLN A 101 -10.45 -42.00 -61.34
C GLN A 101 -10.23 -41.11 -62.57
N THR A 102 -9.08 -41.04 -63.21
CA THR A 102 -7.92 -41.92 -63.48
C THR A 102 -6.94 -41.25 -64.45
N LYS A 103 -5.69 -41.82 -64.41
CA LYS A 103 -4.65 -41.87 -65.51
C LYS A 103 -3.87 -40.61 -65.85
N GLY A 104 -2.60 -40.59 -65.93
CA GLY A 104 -1.55 -41.59 -66.21
C GLY A 104 -0.42 -40.88 -66.95
N GLY A 105 0.83 -41.22 -66.68
CA GLY A 105 1.98 -40.78 -67.50
C GLY A 105 3.32 -40.71 -66.74
N GLN A 106 4.06 -41.76 -66.79
CA GLN A 106 5.49 -41.90 -66.45
C GLN A 106 6.38 -41.55 -67.62
N PRO A 107 7.75 -41.63 -67.56
CA PRO A 107 8.72 -41.13 -66.60
C PRO A 107 9.88 -40.39 -67.28
N GLN A 108 10.72 -39.66 -66.51
CA GLN A 108 12.13 -39.54 -66.87
C GLN A 108 13.02 -39.34 -65.65
N ALA A 109 14.04 -40.16 -65.58
CA ALA A 109 15.04 -40.25 -64.55
C ALA A 109 16.10 -39.12 -64.65
N HIS A 110 16.51 -38.56 -63.55
CA HIS A 110 17.86 -38.03 -63.34
C HIS A 110 18.32 -38.17 -61.89
N ARG A 111 19.57 -38.52 -61.77
CA ARG A 111 20.45 -38.98 -60.71
C ARG A 111 20.41 -38.20 -59.37
N PRO A 112 20.79 -38.85 -58.27
CA PRO A 112 20.76 -38.26 -56.90
C PRO A 112 22.00 -37.45 -56.59
N SER A 113 21.86 -36.25 -56.08
CA SER A 113 22.88 -35.52 -55.32
C SER A 113 22.70 -35.78 -53.85
N VAL A 114 23.72 -36.37 -53.27
CA VAL A 114 23.83 -36.63 -51.81
C VAL A 114 24.08 -35.28 -51.13
N SER A 115 23.09 -34.71 -50.43
CA SER A 115 23.30 -33.69 -49.43
C SER A 115 22.89 -34.25 -48.06
N GLY A 116 23.88 -34.31 -47.17
CA GLY A 116 23.73 -34.89 -45.85
C GLY A 116 22.64 -34.18 -45.02
N ARG A 117 21.62 -34.91 -44.61
CA ARG A 117 20.71 -34.54 -43.57
C ARG A 117 21.47 -34.55 -42.26
N ARG A 118 21.68 -33.36 -41.68
CA ARG A 118 21.89 -33.22 -40.22
C ARG A 118 20.70 -33.85 -39.51
N PRO A 119 20.90 -34.61 -38.40
CA PRO A 119 19.77 -35.08 -37.61
C PRO A 119 19.08 -33.83 -37.03
N GLU A 120 17.79 -33.71 -37.30
CA GLU A 120 16.90 -32.77 -36.65
C GLU A 120 16.83 -33.17 -35.18
N VAL A 121 17.42 -32.35 -34.31
CA VAL A 121 17.20 -32.41 -32.88
C VAL A 121 15.72 -32.09 -32.66
N PRO A 122 14.92 -32.95 -32.02
CA PRO A 122 13.54 -32.63 -31.72
C PRO A 122 13.52 -31.32 -30.92
N ALA A 123 12.76 -30.34 -31.38
CA ALA A 123 12.48 -29.14 -30.63
C ALA A 123 11.97 -29.54 -29.23
N PRO A 124 12.47 -28.91 -28.15
CA PRO A 124 11.93 -29.20 -26.84
C PRO A 124 10.41 -28.94 -26.88
N PRO A 125 9.61 -29.77 -26.19
CA PRO A 125 8.18 -29.58 -26.17
C PRO A 125 7.90 -28.16 -25.71
N SER A 126 7.15 -27.42 -26.53
CA SER A 126 6.61 -26.12 -26.15
C SER A 126 5.82 -26.36 -24.85
N VAL A 127 6.34 -25.86 -23.74
CA VAL A 127 5.59 -25.80 -22.49
C VAL A 127 4.39 -24.93 -22.81
N VAL A 128 3.24 -25.55 -23.02
CA VAL A 128 1.97 -24.84 -23.08
C VAL A 128 1.83 -24.24 -21.67
N GLU A 129 2.11 -22.94 -21.54
CA GLU A 129 1.74 -22.20 -20.33
C GLU A 129 0.24 -22.41 -20.15
N LYS A 130 -0.12 -23.29 -19.22
CA LYS A 130 -1.50 -23.42 -18.77
C LYS A 130 -1.88 -22.01 -18.32
N ASP A 131 -2.95 -21.49 -18.90
CA ASP A 131 -3.50 -20.21 -18.47
C ASP A 131 -3.85 -20.34 -16.99
N VAL A 132 -2.96 -19.83 -16.13
CA VAL A 132 -3.02 -20.01 -14.68
C VAL A 132 -4.32 -19.43 -14.10
N ARG A 133 -5.01 -18.57 -14.86
CA ARG A 133 -6.29 -17.99 -14.49
C ARG A 133 -7.50 -18.87 -14.83
N SER A 134 -7.35 -19.91 -15.63
CA SER A 134 -8.48 -20.78 -16.04
C SER A 134 -9.13 -21.53 -14.88
N GLY A 135 -8.44 -21.68 -13.74
CA GLY A 135 -8.96 -22.35 -12.55
C GLY A 135 -9.63 -21.41 -11.52
N ILE A 136 -9.49 -20.08 -11.69
CA ILE A 136 -10.04 -19.10 -10.72
C ILE A 136 -11.56 -19.06 -10.85
N PRO A 137 -12.33 -19.18 -9.73
CA PRO A 137 -13.77 -19.00 -9.76
C PRO A 137 -14.16 -17.64 -10.35
N ALA A 138 -15.19 -17.61 -11.21
CA ALA A 138 -15.57 -16.40 -11.97
C ALA A 138 -15.86 -15.18 -11.10
N CYS A 139 -16.37 -15.37 -9.88
CA CYS A 139 -16.63 -14.30 -8.91
C CYS A 139 -15.35 -13.62 -8.41
N PHE A 140 -14.19 -14.26 -8.50
CA PHE A 140 -12.87 -13.71 -8.08
C PHE A 140 -11.97 -13.33 -9.26
N SER A 141 -12.46 -13.38 -10.49
CA SER A 141 -11.68 -13.07 -11.70
C SER A 141 -11.11 -11.64 -11.73
N HIS A 142 -11.71 -10.72 -10.98
CA HIS A 142 -11.27 -9.32 -10.84
C HIS A 142 -10.15 -9.14 -9.82
N VAL A 143 -9.91 -10.12 -8.92
CA VAL A 143 -8.88 -10.03 -7.90
C VAL A 143 -7.51 -10.29 -8.53
N PRO A 144 -6.51 -9.45 -8.29
CA PRO A 144 -5.18 -9.65 -8.84
C PRO A 144 -4.44 -10.81 -8.18
N MET A 145 -3.47 -11.35 -8.90
CA MET A 145 -2.60 -12.45 -8.45
C MET A 145 -1.17 -12.17 -8.89
N ALA A 146 -0.20 -12.52 -8.05
CA ALA A 146 1.21 -12.42 -8.40
C ALA A 146 1.54 -13.26 -9.65
N LYS A 147 2.35 -12.71 -10.55
CA LYS A 147 2.71 -13.31 -11.84
C LYS A 147 4.21 -13.26 -12.06
N ARG A 148 4.80 -14.40 -12.39
CA ARG A 148 6.21 -14.45 -12.83
C ARG A 148 6.28 -13.99 -14.28
N ILE A 149 6.96 -12.88 -14.52
CA ILE A 149 7.19 -12.34 -15.86
C ILE A 149 8.61 -12.71 -16.29
N PRO A 150 8.80 -13.53 -17.34
CA PRO A 150 10.13 -13.85 -17.85
C PRO A 150 10.90 -12.58 -18.20
N MET A 151 12.21 -12.56 -17.98
CA MET A 151 13.05 -11.41 -18.32
C MET A 151 12.97 -11.02 -19.80
N SER A 152 12.68 -11.99 -20.68
CA SER A 152 12.50 -11.77 -22.12
C SER A 152 11.21 -11.01 -22.48
N GLN A 153 10.23 -10.99 -21.60
CA GLN A 153 8.94 -10.28 -21.78
C GLN A 153 8.91 -8.91 -21.10
N ALA A 154 9.91 -8.62 -20.25
CA ALA A 154 10.03 -7.32 -19.61
C ALA A 154 10.36 -6.22 -20.64
N HIS A 155 9.85 -5.01 -20.40
CA HIS A 155 10.18 -3.86 -21.24
C HIS A 155 11.68 -3.59 -21.22
N LYS A 156 12.25 -3.15 -22.36
CA LYS A 156 13.69 -2.92 -22.49
C LYS A 156 14.26 -1.86 -21.56
N ASP A 157 13.41 -0.92 -21.13
CA ASP A 157 13.78 0.19 -20.25
C ASP A 157 13.74 -0.19 -18.77
N VAL A 158 13.41 -1.47 -18.44
CA VAL A 158 13.42 -1.93 -17.06
C VAL A 158 14.84 -2.31 -16.65
N HIS A 159 15.29 -1.69 -15.55
CA HIS A 159 16.65 -1.90 -15.03
C HIS A 159 16.82 -3.33 -14.46
N PRO A 160 17.98 -4.01 -14.69
CA PRO A 160 18.19 -5.39 -14.25
C PRO A 160 17.95 -5.65 -12.74
N VAL A 161 18.30 -4.69 -11.88
CA VAL A 161 18.04 -4.80 -10.44
C VAL A 161 16.53 -4.82 -10.15
N VAL A 162 15.73 -4.01 -10.87
CA VAL A 162 14.27 -3.99 -10.74
C VAL A 162 13.65 -5.30 -11.23
N LEU A 163 14.20 -5.90 -12.30
CA LEU A 163 13.82 -7.24 -12.76
C LEU A 163 13.99 -8.29 -11.65
N SER A 164 15.14 -8.27 -10.97
CA SER A 164 15.42 -9.17 -9.85
C SER A 164 14.42 -8.98 -8.69
N VAL A 165 14.14 -7.74 -8.31
CA VAL A 165 13.17 -7.43 -7.24
C VAL A 165 11.76 -7.89 -7.63
N GLY A 166 11.32 -7.65 -8.87
CA GLY A 166 10.02 -8.12 -9.36
C GLY A 166 9.87 -9.65 -9.29
N GLN A 167 10.93 -10.40 -9.66
CA GLN A 167 10.93 -11.86 -9.52
C GLN A 167 10.85 -12.31 -8.05
N GLN A 168 11.57 -11.65 -7.14
CA GLN A 168 11.50 -11.95 -5.71
C GLN A 168 10.12 -11.66 -5.12
N MET A 169 9.45 -10.59 -5.58
CA MET A 169 8.06 -10.32 -5.20
C MET A 169 7.09 -11.38 -5.74
N ALA A 170 7.24 -11.76 -7.01
CA ALA A 170 6.38 -12.76 -7.65
C ALA A 170 6.53 -14.16 -7.05
N THR A 171 7.68 -14.48 -6.45
CA THR A 171 7.96 -15.75 -5.77
C THR A 171 7.71 -15.71 -4.27
N PHE A 172 7.21 -14.59 -3.72
CA PHE A 172 7.01 -14.37 -2.29
C PHE A 172 8.28 -14.47 -1.43
N ALA A 173 9.47 -14.41 -2.04
CA ALA A 173 10.73 -14.25 -1.30
C ALA A 173 10.77 -12.91 -0.56
N LEU A 174 10.13 -11.86 -1.13
CA LEU A 174 9.80 -10.60 -0.48
C LEU A 174 8.29 -10.61 -0.23
N ASN A 175 7.86 -10.91 0.98
CA ASN A 175 6.46 -11.12 1.29
C ASN A 175 5.78 -9.90 1.93
N ASP A 176 6.33 -9.37 3.03
CA ASP A 176 5.77 -8.25 3.78
C ASP A 176 5.92 -6.90 3.05
N SER A 177 5.04 -5.95 3.35
CA SER A 177 4.97 -4.64 2.69
C SER A 177 6.26 -3.84 2.82
N ILE A 178 6.89 -3.86 3.99
CA ILE A 178 8.10 -3.08 4.28
C ILE A 178 9.34 -3.66 3.61
N SER A 179 9.51 -4.99 3.58
CA SER A 179 10.60 -5.62 2.83
C SER A 179 10.49 -5.35 1.33
N ARG A 180 9.26 -5.39 0.78
CA ARG A 180 8.97 -5.01 -0.61
C ARG A 180 9.31 -3.54 -0.87
N LEU A 181 8.89 -2.64 0.03
CA LEU A 181 9.20 -1.21 -0.04
C LEU A 181 10.72 -0.97 -0.05
N LYS A 182 11.44 -1.52 0.93
CA LYS A 182 12.89 -1.36 1.07
C LYS A 182 13.64 -1.86 -0.16
N ALA A 183 13.31 -3.06 -0.65
CA ALA A 183 13.94 -3.63 -1.85
C ALA A 183 13.66 -2.78 -3.10
N THR A 184 12.44 -2.25 -3.26
CA THR A 184 12.06 -1.37 -4.36
C THR A 184 12.87 -0.08 -4.35
N PHE A 185 13.01 0.57 -3.19
CA PHE A 185 13.75 1.83 -3.11
C PHE A 185 15.26 1.64 -3.25
N LEU A 186 15.81 0.54 -2.78
CA LEU A 186 17.21 0.17 -3.07
C LEU A 186 17.43 -0.11 -4.57
N ALA A 187 16.44 -0.68 -5.27
CA ALA A 187 16.50 -0.83 -6.71
C ALA A 187 16.39 0.53 -7.43
N PHE A 188 15.48 1.41 -7.01
CA PHE A 188 15.34 2.77 -7.56
C PHE A 188 16.59 3.61 -7.35
N ARG A 189 17.28 3.44 -6.23
CA ARG A 189 18.61 4.04 -6.01
C ARG A 189 19.57 3.68 -7.15
N LYS A 190 19.63 2.40 -7.55
CA LYS A 190 20.47 1.96 -8.67
C LYS A 190 20.00 2.50 -10.04
N VAL A 191 18.69 2.65 -10.21
CA VAL A 191 18.13 3.28 -11.42
C VAL A 191 18.55 4.75 -11.49
N ILE A 192 18.49 5.51 -10.38
CA ILE A 192 18.90 6.92 -10.33
C ILE A 192 20.42 7.05 -10.58
N GLU A 193 21.24 6.20 -9.96
CA GLU A 193 22.70 6.19 -10.14
C GLU A 193 23.09 5.98 -11.61
N SER A 194 22.37 5.11 -12.33
CA SER A 194 22.67 4.77 -13.74
C SER A 194 22.00 5.66 -14.77
N TYR A 195 21.09 6.54 -14.34
CA TYR A 195 20.33 7.40 -15.24
C TYR A 195 21.21 8.56 -15.78
N GLU A 196 21.06 8.88 -17.06
CA GLU A 196 21.62 10.05 -17.71
C GLU A 196 20.51 10.83 -18.39
N THR A 197 20.43 12.13 -18.13
CA THR A 197 19.38 12.98 -18.72
C THR A 197 19.65 13.23 -20.20
N PRO A 198 18.72 12.92 -21.11
CA PRO A 198 18.88 13.21 -22.54
C PRO A 198 19.07 14.70 -22.80
N LYS A 199 19.93 15.05 -23.76
CA LYS A 199 20.24 16.45 -24.13
C LYS A 199 18.95 17.22 -24.44
N GLY A 200 18.83 18.39 -23.82
CA GLY A 200 17.65 19.27 -23.98
C GLY A 200 16.46 18.97 -23.06
N ASN A 201 16.58 17.99 -22.16
CA ASN A 201 15.59 17.71 -21.13
C ASN A 201 16.15 18.06 -19.74
N SER A 202 15.25 18.25 -18.76
CA SER A 202 15.61 18.32 -17.35
C SER A 202 15.23 17.01 -16.64
N LEU A 203 15.96 16.65 -15.57
CA LEU A 203 15.71 15.45 -14.78
C LEU A 203 14.26 15.45 -14.28
N SER A 204 13.77 16.56 -13.70
CA SER A 204 12.43 16.65 -13.12
C SER A 204 11.30 16.36 -14.11
N ARG A 205 11.48 16.68 -15.40
CA ARG A 205 10.47 16.43 -16.44
C ARG A 205 10.58 15.06 -17.09
N HIS A 206 11.81 14.56 -17.27
CA HIS A 206 12.05 13.34 -18.04
C HIS A 206 12.05 12.07 -17.18
N PHE A 207 12.59 12.14 -15.96
CA PHE A 207 12.83 10.95 -15.12
C PHE A 207 11.55 10.20 -14.77
N VAL A 208 10.52 10.89 -14.28
CA VAL A 208 9.27 10.22 -13.83
C VAL A 208 8.55 9.52 -14.98
N PRO A 209 8.20 10.17 -16.11
CA PRO A 209 7.40 9.51 -17.15
C PRO A 209 8.18 8.45 -17.95
N HIS A 210 9.47 8.63 -18.19
CA HIS A 210 10.22 7.77 -19.10
C HIS A 210 11.11 6.74 -18.42
N VAL A 211 11.50 6.97 -17.17
CA VAL A 211 12.40 6.05 -16.44
C VAL A 211 11.67 5.39 -15.28
N LEU A 212 11.09 6.16 -14.35
CA LEU A 212 10.51 5.63 -13.13
C LEU A 212 9.21 4.84 -13.38
N ASN A 213 8.31 5.35 -14.24
CA ASN A 213 7.02 4.69 -14.50
C ASN A 213 7.17 3.28 -15.08
N PRO A 214 8.03 3.00 -16.08
CA PRO A 214 8.25 1.62 -16.57
C PRO A 214 8.72 0.65 -15.50
N GLN A 215 9.54 1.11 -14.54
CA GLN A 215 9.97 0.29 -13.38
C GLN A 215 8.77 -0.06 -12.48
N ILE A 216 7.93 0.94 -12.19
CA ILE A 216 6.75 0.78 -11.36
C ILE A 216 5.74 -0.17 -12.01
N GLU A 217 5.50 -0.01 -13.30
CA GLU A 217 4.59 -0.86 -14.09
C GLU A 217 5.03 -2.32 -14.03
N TYR A 218 6.31 -2.60 -14.29
CA TYR A 218 6.87 -3.94 -14.20
C TYR A 218 6.70 -4.57 -12.81
N LEU A 219 7.03 -3.83 -11.74
CA LEU A 219 6.86 -4.33 -10.37
C LEU A 219 5.39 -4.63 -10.04
N THR A 220 4.48 -3.77 -10.50
CA THR A 220 3.03 -3.94 -10.30
C THR A 220 2.47 -5.12 -11.08
N GLU A 221 3.01 -5.40 -12.27
CA GLU A 221 2.65 -6.59 -13.06
C GLU A 221 3.16 -7.88 -12.42
N CYS A 222 4.36 -7.86 -11.81
CA CYS A 222 4.91 -9.01 -11.09
C CYS A 222 4.09 -9.36 -9.85
N ARG A 223 3.70 -8.35 -9.07
CA ARG A 223 2.83 -8.48 -7.90
C ARG A 223 2.12 -7.17 -7.61
N PRO A 224 0.82 -7.19 -7.25
CA PRO A 224 0.09 -5.98 -6.87
C PRO A 224 0.86 -5.13 -5.87
N MET A 225 0.86 -3.82 -6.08
CA MET A 225 1.61 -2.89 -5.25
C MET A 225 0.99 -2.80 -3.85
N CYS A 226 1.78 -2.98 -2.80
CA CYS A 226 1.33 -2.75 -1.43
C CYS A 226 1.17 -1.24 -1.14
N PHE A 227 0.42 -0.91 -0.09
CA PHE A 227 0.07 0.46 0.25
C PHE A 227 1.31 1.31 0.60
N ALA A 228 2.25 0.76 1.38
CA ALA A 228 3.51 1.43 1.69
C ALA A 228 4.30 1.83 0.44
N MET A 229 4.44 0.91 -0.53
CA MET A 229 5.11 1.22 -1.81
C MET A 229 4.39 2.34 -2.55
N GLY A 230 3.05 2.27 -2.64
CA GLY A 230 2.25 3.30 -3.31
C GLY A 230 2.40 4.68 -2.67
N ASN A 231 2.43 4.74 -1.33
CA ASN A 231 2.63 5.96 -0.57
C ASN A 231 4.05 6.53 -0.80
N ALA A 232 5.07 5.71 -0.62
CA ALA A 232 6.46 6.14 -0.80
C ALA A 232 6.78 6.55 -2.25
N ILE A 233 6.23 5.87 -3.26
CA ILE A 233 6.37 6.26 -4.67
C ILE A 233 5.70 7.62 -4.94
N ARG A 234 4.56 7.92 -4.31
CA ARG A 234 3.95 9.27 -4.40
C ARG A 234 4.87 10.34 -3.83
N LEU A 235 5.49 10.08 -2.67
CA LEU A 235 6.47 10.98 -2.06
C LEU A 235 7.69 11.17 -2.97
N LEU A 236 8.25 10.10 -3.54
CA LEU A 236 9.37 10.19 -4.49
C LEU A 236 9.02 11.04 -5.72
N LYS A 237 7.85 10.79 -6.34
CA LYS A 237 7.37 11.61 -7.47
C LYS A 237 7.19 13.08 -7.08
N GLY A 238 6.69 13.34 -5.86
CA GLY A 238 6.58 14.68 -5.29
C GLY A 238 7.96 15.35 -5.16
N LYS A 239 8.95 14.63 -4.64
CA LYS A 239 10.33 15.14 -4.49
C LYS A 239 10.99 15.43 -5.84
N VAL A 240 10.86 14.54 -6.83
CA VAL A 240 11.37 14.77 -8.19
C VAL A 240 10.75 16.02 -8.81
N ASN A 241 9.45 16.25 -8.64
CA ASN A 241 8.75 17.40 -9.20
C ASN A 241 9.10 18.74 -8.51
N LYS A 242 9.72 18.71 -7.34
CA LYS A 242 10.18 19.91 -6.62
C LYS A 242 11.55 20.44 -7.08
N PHE A 243 12.33 19.61 -7.77
CA PHE A 243 13.57 20.10 -8.35
C PHE A 243 13.29 21.13 -9.44
N ASP A 244 14.03 22.25 -9.39
CA ASP A 244 13.95 23.25 -10.43
C ASP A 244 14.44 22.67 -11.78
N ILE A 245 13.93 23.25 -12.87
CA ILE A 245 14.29 22.82 -14.22
C ILE A 245 15.78 23.07 -14.50
N ASP A 246 16.34 24.09 -13.87
CA ASP A 246 17.73 24.54 -14.04
C ASP A 246 18.71 23.87 -13.06
N THR A 247 18.22 22.99 -12.14
CA THR A 247 19.09 22.24 -11.23
C THR A 247 20.02 21.32 -11.99
N ALA A 248 21.31 21.31 -11.64
CA ALA A 248 22.30 20.42 -12.21
C ALA A 248 21.91 18.95 -11.99
N GLU A 249 22.15 18.09 -12.99
CA GLU A 249 21.76 16.67 -12.91
C GLU A 249 22.39 15.96 -11.71
N ASP A 250 23.68 16.21 -11.47
CA ASP A 250 24.40 15.56 -10.35
C ASP A 250 23.85 15.99 -9.00
N GLU A 251 23.53 17.28 -8.81
CA GLU A 251 22.90 17.80 -7.60
C GLU A 251 21.51 17.21 -7.38
N ALA A 252 20.69 17.10 -8.43
CA ALA A 252 19.37 16.49 -8.34
C ALA A 252 19.43 14.99 -8.00
N LYS A 253 20.40 14.26 -8.58
CA LYS A 253 20.63 12.85 -8.27
C LYS A 253 21.07 12.65 -6.83
N GLU A 254 22.07 13.43 -6.38
CA GLU A 254 22.54 13.38 -4.99
C GLU A 254 21.41 13.63 -4.01
N GLY A 255 20.61 14.67 -4.23
CA GLY A 255 19.45 14.98 -3.39
C GLY A 255 18.36 13.88 -3.41
N LEU A 256 18.20 13.14 -4.51
CA LEU A 256 17.29 11.96 -4.56
C LEU A 256 17.86 10.76 -3.82
N LEU A 257 19.16 10.52 -3.92
CA LEU A 257 19.83 9.40 -3.23
C LEU A 257 19.82 9.63 -1.71
N GLU A 258 20.15 10.83 -1.25
CA GLU A 258 20.04 11.22 0.16
C GLU A 258 18.61 11.08 0.69
N TRP A 259 17.63 11.52 -0.10
CA TRP A 259 16.22 11.39 0.26
C TRP A 259 15.77 9.92 0.39
N ILE A 260 16.24 9.02 -0.49
CA ILE A 260 15.96 7.59 -0.38
C ILE A 260 16.58 7.01 0.89
N ASP A 261 17.82 7.36 1.20
CA ASP A 261 18.52 6.91 2.41
C ASP A 261 17.80 7.40 3.68
N LEU A 262 17.32 8.65 3.66
CA LEU A 262 16.52 9.23 4.74
C LEU A 262 15.16 8.50 4.90
N LEU A 263 14.46 8.25 3.80
CA LEU A 263 13.21 7.48 3.81
C LEU A 263 13.41 6.09 4.46
N ILE A 264 14.44 5.36 4.05
CA ILE A 264 14.73 4.03 4.59
C ILE A 264 15.10 4.11 6.08
N THR A 265 15.87 5.11 6.48
CA THR A 265 16.30 5.28 7.86
C THR A 265 15.14 5.68 8.76
N GLU A 266 14.41 6.75 8.40
CA GLU A 266 13.37 7.32 9.26
C GLU A 266 12.05 6.56 9.20
N ARG A 267 11.55 6.26 7.98
CA ARG A 267 10.22 5.66 7.81
C ARG A 267 10.20 4.14 7.94
N ILE A 268 11.37 3.49 7.94
CA ILE A 268 11.46 2.03 8.11
C ILE A 268 12.20 1.72 9.41
N THR A 269 13.49 2.06 9.50
CA THR A 269 14.33 1.58 10.61
C THR A 269 13.96 2.23 11.94
N TRP A 270 13.84 3.57 11.97
CA TRP A 270 13.44 4.29 13.19
C TRP A 270 11.99 4.03 13.59
N SER A 271 11.09 3.94 12.61
CA SER A 271 9.68 3.59 12.87
C SER A 271 9.54 2.23 13.53
N GLU A 272 10.24 1.21 13.02
CA GLU A 272 10.27 -0.12 13.62
C GLU A 272 10.73 -0.10 15.06
N TYR A 273 11.86 0.57 15.33
CA TYR A 273 12.39 0.70 16.69
C TYR A 273 11.42 1.45 17.64
N ALA A 274 10.84 2.56 17.17
CA ALA A 274 9.93 3.36 17.96
C ALA A 274 8.64 2.58 18.30
N ILE A 275 8.06 1.89 17.31
CA ILE A 275 6.87 1.06 17.52
C ILE A 275 7.17 -0.07 18.51
N ALA A 276 8.28 -0.80 18.31
CA ALA A 276 8.67 -1.88 19.20
C ALA A 276 8.88 -1.40 20.64
N LYS A 277 9.54 -0.26 20.82
CA LYS A 277 9.74 0.38 22.12
C LYS A 277 8.44 0.78 22.79
N ASN A 278 7.55 1.48 22.05
CA ASN A 278 6.27 1.97 22.58
C ASN A 278 5.35 0.79 22.96
N ALA A 279 5.25 -0.22 22.10
CA ALA A 279 4.45 -1.41 22.35
C ALA A 279 5.01 -2.22 23.51
N ALA A 280 6.33 -2.42 23.58
CA ALA A 280 6.97 -3.12 24.67
C ALA A 280 6.76 -2.41 26.03
N GLN A 281 6.75 -1.07 26.07
CA GLN A 281 6.46 -0.31 27.29
C GLN A 281 5.05 -0.56 27.83
N SER A 282 4.07 -0.76 26.96
CA SER A 282 2.67 -1.01 27.32
C SER A 282 2.43 -2.39 27.96
N MET A 283 3.33 -3.35 27.75
CA MET A 283 3.27 -4.69 28.34
C MET A 283 3.60 -4.65 29.83
N LYS A 284 2.99 -5.54 30.61
CA LYS A 284 3.21 -5.71 32.05
C LYS A 284 3.88 -7.05 32.33
N ASP A 285 4.55 -7.16 33.48
CA ASP A 285 5.06 -8.43 33.96
C ASP A 285 3.92 -9.41 34.24
N GLY A 286 4.07 -10.65 33.80
CA GLY A 286 3.06 -11.69 33.90
C GLY A 286 2.00 -11.67 32.79
N ASP A 287 2.11 -10.75 31.81
CA ASP A 287 1.19 -10.73 30.69
C ASP A 287 1.30 -11.99 29.84
N THR A 288 0.16 -12.44 29.32
CA THR A 288 0.11 -13.46 28.27
C THR A 288 -0.31 -12.80 26.97
N ILE A 289 0.54 -12.82 25.96
CA ILE A 289 0.32 -12.17 24.68
C ILE A 289 -0.05 -13.21 23.63
N LEU A 290 -1.10 -12.95 22.86
CA LEU A 290 -1.44 -13.75 21.69
C LEU A 290 -1.08 -12.98 20.42
N THR A 291 -0.52 -13.69 19.44
CA THR A 291 -0.27 -13.17 18.09
C THR A 291 -0.68 -14.16 17.02
N TYR A 292 -0.92 -13.66 15.79
CA TYR A 292 -1.28 -14.46 14.62
C TYR A 292 -0.17 -14.43 13.58
N GLY A 293 0.32 -15.61 13.19
CA GLY A 293 1.42 -15.76 12.25
C GLY A 293 2.72 -15.13 12.75
N ARG A 294 3.56 -14.71 11.80
CA ARG A 294 4.79 -13.94 12.07
C ARG A 294 4.66 -12.56 11.47
N HIS A 295 4.83 -11.54 12.28
CA HIS A 295 4.94 -10.17 11.82
C HIS A 295 6.15 -9.49 12.44
N ARG A 296 6.93 -8.78 11.62
CA ARG A 296 8.22 -8.18 12.01
C ARG A 296 8.10 -7.25 13.23
N LEU A 297 7.13 -6.35 13.25
CA LEU A 297 6.91 -5.43 14.38
C LEU A 297 6.55 -6.16 15.66
N VAL A 298 5.74 -7.23 15.57
CA VAL A 298 5.36 -8.03 16.75
C VAL A 298 6.58 -8.78 17.28
N GLU A 299 7.37 -9.41 16.41
CA GLU A 299 8.61 -10.10 16.78
C GLU A 299 9.56 -9.15 17.50
N GLU A 300 9.87 -7.99 16.92
CA GLU A 300 10.79 -7.01 17.53
C GLU A 300 10.23 -6.44 18.83
N THR A 301 8.92 -6.21 18.94
CA THR A 301 8.27 -5.79 20.20
C THR A 301 8.48 -6.79 21.32
N LEU A 302 8.27 -8.08 21.04
CA LEU A 302 8.44 -9.14 22.05
C LEU A 302 9.92 -9.29 22.43
N LEU A 303 10.83 -9.20 21.47
CA LEU A 303 12.26 -9.21 21.75
C LEU A 303 12.70 -7.99 22.58
N GLN A 304 12.16 -6.81 22.27
CA GLN A 304 12.44 -5.59 23.01
C GLN A 304 11.89 -5.64 24.44
N ALA A 305 10.68 -6.19 24.65
CA ALA A 305 10.12 -6.41 25.98
C ALA A 305 11.00 -7.34 26.82
N ASN A 306 11.50 -8.41 26.22
CA ASN A 306 12.43 -9.34 26.88
C ASN A 306 13.78 -8.67 27.22
N ARG A 307 14.35 -7.87 26.31
CA ARG A 307 15.57 -7.06 26.57
C ARG A 307 15.36 -6.08 27.72
N ASN A 308 14.14 -5.56 27.89
CA ASN A 308 13.77 -4.69 29.00
C ASN A 308 13.56 -5.45 30.33
N GLY A 309 13.77 -6.76 30.36
CA GLY A 309 13.65 -7.61 31.55
C GLY A 309 12.23 -7.99 31.93
N LYS A 310 11.23 -7.79 31.04
CA LYS A 310 9.84 -8.17 31.30
C LYS A 310 9.67 -9.69 31.19
N SER A 311 8.89 -10.25 32.13
CA SER A 311 8.50 -11.66 32.12
C SER A 311 7.07 -11.79 31.56
N PHE A 312 6.89 -12.61 30.51
CA PHE A 312 5.59 -12.81 29.85
C PHE A 312 5.57 -14.11 29.07
N ASP A 313 4.38 -14.62 28.78
CA ASP A 313 4.12 -15.78 27.95
C ASP A 313 3.60 -15.37 26.56
N VAL A 314 3.96 -16.12 25.53
CA VAL A 314 3.46 -15.88 24.17
C VAL A 314 2.66 -17.06 23.66
N THR A 315 1.45 -16.81 23.15
CA THR A 315 0.63 -17.78 22.42
C THR A 315 0.63 -17.39 20.96
N ILE A 316 1.16 -18.25 20.08
CA ILE A 316 1.19 -18.03 18.64
C ILE A 316 0.14 -18.92 17.99
N ILE A 317 -0.80 -18.31 17.25
CA ILE A 317 -1.69 -19.01 16.34
C ILE A 317 -1.13 -18.80 14.96
N ASP A 318 -0.92 -19.87 14.21
CA ASP A 318 -0.29 -19.82 12.90
C ASP A 318 -1.28 -20.02 11.76
N ASP A 319 -0.91 -19.49 10.61
CA ASP A 319 -1.54 -19.80 9.35
C ASP A 319 -0.96 -21.12 8.82
N PRO A 320 -1.80 -22.16 8.64
CA PRO A 320 -1.32 -23.48 8.23
C PRO A 320 -0.63 -23.52 6.86
N PHE A 321 -0.80 -22.45 6.08
CA PHE A 321 -0.27 -22.36 4.72
C PHE A 321 1.09 -21.66 4.65
N THR A 322 1.32 -20.64 5.48
CA THR A 322 2.58 -19.90 5.50
C THR A 322 3.57 -20.43 6.50
N GLY A 323 3.10 -20.94 7.64
CA GLY A 323 3.95 -21.54 8.69
C GLY A 323 4.93 -20.57 9.36
N GLY A 324 4.77 -19.27 9.14
CA GLY A 324 5.69 -18.25 9.69
C GLY A 324 5.69 -18.17 11.22
N GLY A 325 4.57 -18.49 11.86
CA GLY A 325 4.48 -18.53 13.32
C GLY A 325 5.37 -19.59 13.96
N LYS A 326 5.73 -20.66 13.23
CA LYS A 326 6.71 -21.66 13.69
C LYS A 326 8.11 -21.07 13.81
N GLU A 327 8.51 -20.25 12.84
CA GLU A 327 9.79 -19.56 12.86
C GLU A 327 9.85 -18.56 14.02
N LEU A 328 8.78 -17.77 14.21
CA LEU A 328 8.65 -16.86 15.35
C LEU A 328 8.76 -17.63 16.68
N ALA A 329 8.09 -18.78 16.82
CA ALA A 329 8.18 -19.61 18.03
C ALA A 329 9.61 -20.09 18.30
N GLN A 330 10.37 -20.42 17.27
CA GLN A 330 11.79 -20.81 17.40
C GLN A 330 12.65 -19.64 17.87
N THR A 331 12.49 -18.46 17.25
CA THR A 331 13.22 -17.24 17.62
C THR A 331 12.97 -16.86 19.08
N LEU A 332 11.69 -16.83 19.51
CA LEU A 332 11.34 -16.44 20.88
C LEU A 332 11.85 -17.45 21.92
N ARG A 333 11.82 -18.74 21.62
CA ARG A 333 12.35 -19.79 22.52
C ARG A 333 13.87 -19.71 22.67
N GLN A 334 14.59 -19.33 21.62
CA GLN A 334 16.06 -19.16 21.68
C GLN A 334 16.49 -18.07 22.67
N VAL A 335 15.65 -17.04 22.87
CA VAL A 335 15.89 -15.97 23.84
C VAL A 335 15.22 -16.21 25.21
N GLY A 336 14.66 -17.41 25.42
CA GLY A 336 14.13 -17.84 26.72
C GLY A 336 12.68 -17.44 26.99
N ILE A 337 11.94 -16.95 26.01
CA ILE A 337 10.50 -16.60 26.16
C ILE A 337 9.66 -17.88 26.09
N PRO A 338 8.76 -18.14 27.08
CA PRO A 338 7.83 -19.26 27.02
C PRO A 338 6.82 -19.10 25.87
N VAL A 339 6.72 -20.11 25.00
CA VAL A 339 5.85 -20.07 23.82
C VAL A 339 4.92 -21.27 23.75
N ARG A 340 3.62 -20.98 23.59
CA ARG A 340 2.59 -21.95 23.21
C ARG A 340 2.27 -21.77 21.72
N TYR A 341 2.48 -22.81 20.92
CA TYR A 341 2.29 -22.76 19.48
C TYR A 341 1.05 -23.55 19.07
N SER A 342 0.26 -22.99 18.16
CA SER A 342 -0.91 -23.60 17.55
C SER A 342 -0.83 -23.49 16.03
N PRO A 343 -0.86 -24.61 15.29
CA PRO A 343 -0.63 -24.61 13.83
C PRO A 343 -1.80 -24.07 12.99
N ASN A 344 -2.90 -23.73 13.62
CA ASN A 344 -4.11 -23.22 12.94
C ASN A 344 -5.05 -22.52 13.93
N LEU A 345 -6.14 -21.96 13.38
CA LEU A 345 -7.23 -21.30 14.14
C LEU A 345 -8.08 -22.26 14.98
N GLY A 346 -7.81 -23.56 14.97
CA GLY A 346 -8.54 -24.52 15.78
C GLY A 346 -8.46 -24.22 17.28
N GLY A 347 -9.61 -24.22 17.95
CA GLY A 347 -9.68 -23.86 19.37
C GLY A 347 -9.34 -22.41 19.67
N LEU A 348 -9.61 -21.47 18.76
CA LEU A 348 -9.32 -20.04 18.89
C LEU A 348 -9.92 -19.44 20.16
N ARG A 349 -11.23 -19.65 20.41
CA ARG A 349 -11.92 -19.05 21.57
C ARG A 349 -11.28 -19.33 22.94
N PRO A 350 -10.99 -20.59 23.32
CA PRO A 350 -10.35 -20.85 24.62
C PRO A 350 -8.92 -20.31 24.69
N LYS A 351 -8.19 -20.23 23.57
CA LYS A 351 -6.84 -19.66 23.54
C LYS A 351 -6.88 -18.15 23.76
N VAL A 352 -7.82 -17.45 23.12
CA VAL A 352 -8.01 -16.01 23.27
C VAL A 352 -8.50 -15.67 24.69
N ALA A 353 -9.41 -16.45 25.25
CA ALA A 353 -9.90 -16.22 26.62
C ALA A 353 -8.81 -16.40 27.71
N ALA A 354 -7.69 -17.05 27.39
CA ALA A 354 -6.59 -17.31 28.30
C ALA A 354 -5.45 -16.28 28.23
N VAL A 355 -5.60 -15.18 27.47
CA VAL A 355 -4.54 -14.19 27.28
C VAL A 355 -4.96 -12.80 27.75
N SER A 356 -3.97 -11.96 28.09
CA SER A 356 -4.18 -10.59 28.53
C SER A 356 -4.41 -9.62 27.39
N ASN A 357 -3.62 -9.76 26.31
CA ASN A 357 -3.64 -8.88 25.15
C ASN A 357 -3.38 -9.68 23.85
N VAL A 358 -3.90 -9.16 22.75
CA VAL A 358 -3.62 -9.66 21.39
C VAL A 358 -2.81 -8.61 20.65
N PHE A 359 -1.64 -8.98 20.12
CA PHE A 359 -0.82 -8.13 19.27
C PHE A 359 -0.90 -8.64 17.84
N LEU A 360 -1.30 -7.75 16.92
CA LEU A 360 -1.43 -8.04 15.50
C LEU A 360 -0.58 -7.07 14.69
N GLY A 361 0.03 -7.58 13.63
CA GLY A 361 0.73 -6.74 12.67
C GLY A 361 -0.21 -6.29 11.56
N GLY A 362 -0.03 -5.05 11.09
CA GLY A 362 -0.82 -4.47 10.01
C GLY A 362 -0.02 -4.26 8.74
N GLU A 363 -0.55 -4.71 7.60
CA GLU A 363 -0.02 -4.41 6.27
C GLU A 363 -0.54 -3.07 5.72
N ALA A 364 -1.74 -2.65 6.14
CA ALA A 364 -2.26 -1.31 5.92
C ALA A 364 -3.39 -0.96 6.88
N ILE A 365 -3.61 0.35 7.08
CA ILE A 365 -4.78 0.90 7.77
C ILE A 365 -5.46 1.89 6.84
N PHE A 366 -6.75 1.66 6.58
CA PHE A 366 -7.54 2.48 5.67
C PHE A 366 -8.14 3.73 6.34
N ALA A 367 -8.64 4.64 5.51
CA ALA A 367 -9.24 5.91 5.95
C ALA A 367 -10.44 5.76 6.91
N ASN A 368 -11.10 4.59 6.90
CA ASN A 368 -12.15 4.24 7.85
C ASN A 368 -11.64 3.52 9.11
N GLY A 369 -10.33 3.43 9.31
CA GLY A 369 -9.72 2.75 10.46
C GLY A 369 -9.70 1.23 10.38
N SER A 370 -10.17 0.63 9.28
CA SER A 370 -10.10 -0.82 9.11
C SER A 370 -8.66 -1.27 8.82
N LEU A 371 -8.31 -2.44 9.32
CA LEU A 371 -6.99 -3.05 9.19
C LEU A 371 -6.99 -4.05 8.02
N HIS A 372 -6.01 -3.92 7.15
CA HIS A 372 -5.64 -4.91 6.14
C HIS A 372 -4.46 -5.75 6.66
N ALA A 373 -4.65 -7.04 6.76
CA ALA A 373 -3.66 -7.95 7.35
C ALA A 373 -3.79 -9.36 6.75
N PRO A 374 -2.85 -10.29 7.01
CA PRO A 374 -2.94 -11.66 6.53
C PRO A 374 -4.25 -12.34 6.92
N SER A 375 -4.81 -13.14 6.01
CA SER A 375 -6.09 -13.83 6.15
C SER A 375 -6.15 -14.70 7.41
N GLY A 376 -7.17 -14.52 8.25
CA GLY A 376 -7.34 -15.10 9.58
C GLY A 376 -7.15 -14.09 10.72
N THR A 377 -6.57 -12.93 10.44
CA THR A 377 -6.37 -11.86 11.42
C THR A 377 -7.70 -11.32 11.94
N ALA A 378 -8.69 -11.14 11.05
CA ALA A 378 -10.02 -10.69 11.41
C ALA A 378 -10.73 -11.66 12.37
N ASP A 379 -10.57 -12.97 12.19
CA ASP A 379 -11.13 -14.00 13.05
C ASP A 379 -10.55 -13.89 14.48
N VAL A 380 -9.23 -13.69 14.58
CA VAL A 380 -8.54 -13.50 15.86
C VAL A 380 -9.03 -12.23 16.56
N ALA A 381 -9.13 -11.11 15.83
CA ALA A 381 -9.61 -9.85 16.40
C ALA A 381 -11.06 -9.91 16.87
N MET A 382 -11.95 -10.54 16.09
CA MET A 382 -13.35 -10.77 16.47
C MET A 382 -13.47 -11.66 17.69
N ALA A 383 -12.69 -12.74 17.77
CA ALA A 383 -12.69 -13.63 18.91
C ALA A 383 -12.19 -12.93 20.19
N ALA A 384 -11.16 -12.07 20.06
CA ALA A 384 -10.62 -11.28 21.16
C ALA A 384 -11.64 -10.28 21.69
N MET A 385 -12.31 -9.54 20.83
CA MET A 385 -13.36 -8.61 21.21
C MET A 385 -14.50 -9.30 21.95
N ASN A 386 -14.94 -10.47 21.46
CA ASN A 386 -15.99 -11.26 22.09
C ASN A 386 -15.57 -11.80 23.48
N ALA A 387 -14.29 -12.01 23.72
CA ALA A 387 -13.72 -12.43 24.98
C ALA A 387 -13.38 -11.24 25.91
N GLY A 388 -13.58 -10.00 25.47
CA GLY A 388 -13.20 -8.80 26.22
C GLY A 388 -11.68 -8.55 26.30
N VAL A 389 -10.89 -9.19 25.41
CA VAL A 389 -9.44 -9.06 25.36
C VAL A 389 -9.08 -7.91 24.43
N LYS A 390 -8.09 -7.11 24.82
CA LYS A 390 -7.63 -5.97 24.04
C LYS A 390 -6.88 -6.42 22.78
N VAL A 391 -7.22 -5.82 21.65
CA VAL A 391 -6.56 -6.00 20.36
C VAL A 391 -5.72 -4.76 20.06
N ILE A 392 -4.42 -4.93 20.03
CA ILE A 392 -3.45 -3.88 19.75
C ILE A 392 -2.79 -4.19 18.41
N VAL A 393 -2.91 -3.25 17.46
CA VAL A 393 -2.32 -3.36 16.13
C VAL A 393 -1.01 -2.58 16.09
N LEU A 394 0.03 -3.17 15.53
CA LEU A 394 1.32 -2.55 15.29
C LEU A 394 1.44 -2.25 13.79
N CYS A 395 1.62 -0.98 13.43
CA CYS A 395 1.65 -0.57 12.03
C CYS A 395 2.43 0.73 11.86
N GLU A 396 3.33 0.79 10.89
CA GLU A 396 4.03 2.02 10.51
C GLU A 396 3.08 3.00 9.80
N THR A 397 3.28 4.31 9.99
CA THR A 397 2.42 5.32 9.36
C THR A 397 2.55 5.37 7.85
N ILE A 398 3.64 4.88 7.28
CA ILE A 398 3.82 4.72 5.83
C ILE A 398 2.80 3.74 5.21
N ASN A 399 2.25 2.82 6.01
CA ASN A 399 1.22 1.86 5.64
C ASN A 399 -0.22 2.42 5.75
N PHE A 400 -0.39 3.67 6.23
CA PHE A 400 -1.73 4.27 6.33
C PHE A 400 -2.20 4.81 4.99
N ASP A 401 -3.37 4.40 4.56
CA ASP A 401 -4.07 4.98 3.41
C ASP A 401 -5.07 6.03 3.89
N ARG A 402 -4.81 7.29 3.54
CA ARG A 402 -5.60 8.44 4.02
C ARG A 402 -6.90 8.66 3.24
N ASP A 403 -7.01 8.06 2.06
CA ASP A 403 -8.04 8.35 1.08
C ASP A 403 -8.97 7.17 0.82
N ARG A 404 -8.42 5.95 0.81
CA ARG A 404 -9.18 4.75 0.48
C ARG A 404 -9.89 4.16 1.69
N VAL A 405 -11.07 3.61 1.44
CA VAL A 405 -11.90 2.94 2.43
C VAL A 405 -12.07 1.48 2.01
N SER A 406 -11.94 0.55 2.93
CA SER A 406 -12.28 -0.85 2.72
C SER A 406 -13.34 -1.30 3.71
N VAL A 407 -14.39 -1.94 3.20
CA VAL A 407 -15.49 -2.49 4.00
C VAL A 407 -15.60 -4.01 3.87
N ASP A 408 -14.88 -4.58 2.92
CA ASP A 408 -14.86 -6.01 2.61
C ASP A 408 -13.42 -6.51 2.41
N SER A 409 -13.27 -7.83 2.28
CA SER A 409 -11.98 -8.48 2.05
C SER A 409 -11.70 -8.76 0.57
N LEU A 410 -12.47 -8.19 -0.39
CA LEU A 410 -12.32 -8.44 -1.82
C LEU A 410 -11.77 -7.25 -2.58
N THR A 411 -12.13 -6.03 -2.18
CA THR A 411 -11.78 -4.79 -2.89
C THR A 411 -10.27 -4.59 -3.02
N TYR A 412 -9.53 -4.90 -1.96
CA TYR A 412 -8.07 -4.81 -1.92
C TYR A 412 -7.50 -6.15 -1.44
N ASN A 413 -7.32 -7.11 -2.35
CA ASN A 413 -6.81 -8.42 -1.99
C ASN A 413 -5.92 -8.99 -3.11
N GLU A 414 -5.25 -10.09 -2.82
CA GLU A 414 -4.45 -10.87 -3.75
C GLU A 414 -4.87 -12.34 -3.65
N ILE A 415 -4.93 -13.04 -4.79
CA ILE A 415 -5.12 -14.49 -4.82
C ILE A 415 -3.79 -15.17 -4.56
N ASP A 416 -3.79 -16.19 -3.70
CA ASP A 416 -2.63 -17.06 -3.50
C ASP A 416 -2.34 -17.84 -4.80
N PRO A 417 -1.20 -17.65 -5.46
CA PRO A 417 -0.89 -18.29 -6.73
C PRO A 417 -0.76 -19.82 -6.62
N GLU A 418 -0.53 -20.37 -5.43
CA GLU A 418 -0.49 -21.81 -5.18
C GLU A 418 -1.87 -22.40 -4.89
N ARG A 419 -2.87 -21.56 -4.58
CA ARG A 419 -4.23 -21.94 -4.20
C ARG A 419 -5.26 -21.09 -4.94
N ASN A 420 -5.34 -21.30 -6.24
CA ASN A 420 -6.13 -20.49 -7.17
C ASN A 420 -7.18 -21.30 -7.97
N THR A 421 -7.44 -22.54 -7.58
CA THR A 421 -8.44 -23.42 -8.22
C THR A 421 -9.74 -23.45 -7.43
N ALA A 422 -10.82 -23.91 -8.07
CA ALA A 422 -12.13 -24.05 -7.41
C ALA A 422 -12.08 -25.02 -6.20
N ASP A 423 -11.24 -26.06 -6.27
CA ASP A 423 -11.07 -27.04 -5.19
C ASP A 423 -10.16 -26.55 -4.06
N CYS A 424 -9.25 -25.63 -4.36
CA CYS A 424 -8.33 -25.06 -3.40
C CYS A 424 -8.11 -23.57 -3.73
N PHE A 425 -8.92 -22.71 -3.11
CA PHE A 425 -8.89 -21.27 -3.33
C PHE A 425 -8.61 -20.53 -2.03
N ARG A 426 -7.70 -19.52 -2.11
CA ARG A 426 -7.33 -18.71 -0.97
C ARG A 426 -7.06 -17.26 -1.37
N LEU A 427 -7.55 -16.33 -0.56
CA LEU A 427 -7.16 -14.94 -0.53
C LEU A 427 -6.05 -14.74 0.50
N LEU A 428 -5.06 -13.91 0.18
CA LEU A 428 -3.90 -13.69 1.06
C LEU A 428 -4.21 -12.82 2.26
N TYR A 429 -5.15 -11.89 2.13
CA TYR A 429 -5.45 -10.89 3.16
C TYR A 429 -6.91 -10.92 3.58
N ASP A 430 -7.18 -10.34 4.73
CA ASP A 430 -8.52 -10.02 5.20
C ASP A 430 -8.63 -8.54 5.62
N ASN A 431 -9.85 -8.10 5.87
CA ASN A 431 -10.15 -6.78 6.35
C ASN A 431 -10.80 -6.85 7.73
N THR A 432 -10.10 -6.33 8.74
CA THR A 432 -10.60 -6.25 10.11
C THR A 432 -11.21 -4.88 10.36
N HIS A 433 -12.50 -4.85 10.68
CA HIS A 433 -13.22 -3.61 10.96
C HIS A 433 -12.68 -2.92 12.22
N GLU A 434 -12.59 -1.58 12.22
CA GLU A 434 -12.08 -0.75 13.33
C GLU A 434 -12.68 -1.11 14.70
N LYS A 435 -13.97 -1.46 14.77
CA LYS A 435 -14.65 -1.84 16.01
C LYS A 435 -14.02 -3.03 16.75
N TYR A 436 -13.24 -3.87 16.07
CA TYR A 436 -12.54 -5.02 16.67
C TYR A 436 -11.11 -4.68 17.12
N ILE A 437 -10.66 -3.42 16.93
CA ILE A 437 -9.33 -2.94 17.24
C ILE A 437 -9.44 -2.00 18.45
N THR A 438 -8.74 -2.33 19.54
CA THR A 438 -8.74 -1.48 20.73
C THR A 438 -7.84 -0.26 20.56
N GLY A 439 -6.71 -0.41 19.85
CA GLY A 439 -5.78 0.66 19.57
C GLY A 439 -4.70 0.26 18.59
N VAL A 440 -4.05 1.28 18.02
CA VAL A 440 -2.94 1.14 17.09
C VAL A 440 -1.71 1.80 17.68
N VAL A 441 -0.58 1.13 17.64
CA VAL A 441 0.74 1.65 18.00
C VAL A 441 1.52 1.98 16.74
N THR A 442 1.97 3.21 16.64
CA THR A 442 2.79 3.72 15.55
C THR A 442 4.10 4.31 16.08
N GLU A 443 4.96 4.79 15.19
CA GLU A 443 6.18 5.51 15.55
C GLU A 443 5.91 6.84 16.27
N PHE A 444 4.70 7.42 16.14
CA PHE A 444 4.35 8.61 16.89
C PHE A 444 4.16 8.29 18.38
N GLU A 445 4.84 9.01 19.22
CA GLU A 445 4.62 8.97 20.67
C GLU A 445 3.25 9.57 20.99
N SER A 446 2.22 8.75 20.97
CA SER A 446 0.94 9.11 21.57
C SER A 446 0.99 8.70 23.05
N GLY A 447 0.90 9.65 23.95
CA GLY A 447 1.05 9.43 25.40
C GLY A 447 0.22 8.27 25.94
N GLY A 448 0.82 7.07 25.99
CA GLY A 448 0.21 5.84 26.46
C GLY A 448 0.10 4.69 25.43
N GLY A 449 0.62 4.84 24.21
CA GLY A 449 0.88 3.71 23.30
C GLY A 449 -0.32 3.17 22.48
N ASN A 450 -1.56 3.50 22.80
CA ASN A 450 -2.73 2.92 22.14
C ASN A 450 -3.69 4.03 21.71
N SER A 451 -3.50 4.59 20.52
CA SER A 451 -4.43 5.57 19.95
C SER A 451 -5.41 4.89 18.99
N PRO A 452 -6.69 5.31 18.95
CA PRO A 452 -7.60 4.88 17.90
C PRO A 452 -7.03 5.21 16.52
N ALA A 453 -7.23 4.33 15.53
CA ALA A 453 -6.75 4.54 14.16
C ALA A 453 -7.20 5.90 13.59
N GLN A 454 -8.42 6.33 13.88
CA GLN A 454 -8.97 7.61 13.44
C GLN A 454 -8.21 8.83 14.00
N ALA A 455 -7.71 8.76 15.24
CA ALA A 455 -6.91 9.84 15.81
C ALA A 455 -5.58 10.01 15.08
N ILE A 456 -4.93 8.87 14.75
CA ILE A 456 -3.67 8.87 13.98
C ILE A 456 -3.92 9.39 12.56
N LEU A 457 -4.98 8.93 11.88
CA LEU A 457 -5.38 9.42 10.57
C LEU A 457 -5.67 10.93 10.57
N ALA A 458 -6.31 11.44 11.62
CA ALA A 458 -6.57 12.87 11.77
C ALA A 458 -5.27 13.69 11.93
N LEU A 459 -4.27 13.16 12.64
CA LEU A 459 -2.94 13.76 12.72
C LEU A 459 -2.24 13.75 11.36
N LEU A 460 -2.23 12.60 10.69
CA LEU A 460 -1.59 12.45 9.38
C LEU A 460 -2.24 13.32 8.28
N ARG A 461 -3.54 13.63 8.37
CA ARG A 461 -4.21 14.55 7.44
C ARG A 461 -3.85 16.00 7.67
N LYS A 462 -3.43 16.37 8.89
CA LYS A 462 -3.04 17.74 9.25
C LYS A 462 -1.57 18.04 9.02
N GLN A 463 -0.74 17.01 9.03
CA GLN A 463 0.70 17.14 8.79
C GLN A 463 0.97 17.07 7.29
N GLU A 464 1.61 18.09 6.73
CA GLU A 464 2.36 17.97 5.50
C GLU A 464 3.53 17.03 5.77
N ASP A 465 3.81 16.10 4.85
CA ASP A 465 4.89 15.15 5.07
C ASP A 465 6.23 15.88 4.98
N PRO A 466 7.02 15.96 6.08
CA PRO A 466 8.28 16.71 6.10
C PRO A 466 9.32 16.19 5.11
N LEU A 467 9.16 14.95 4.59
CA LEU A 467 10.02 14.41 3.53
C LEU A 467 9.68 14.99 2.13
N ILE A 468 8.59 15.74 2.01
CA ILE A 468 8.23 16.42 0.76
C ILE A 468 8.83 17.82 0.75
N ASP A 469 9.05 18.44 1.87
CA ASP A 469 9.68 19.76 2.00
C ASP A 469 11.20 19.66 1.91
#